data_25f779525b660d18e91651bb324d06ca
#
_entry.id   25f779525b660d18e91651bb324d06ca
#
_cell.length_a   1.000
_cell.length_b   1.000
_cell.length_c   1.000
_cell.angle_alpha   90.00
_cell.angle_beta   90.00
_cell.angle_gamma   90.00
#
_symmetry.space_group_name_H-M   'P 1'
#
loop_
_entity.id
_entity.type
_entity.pdbx_description
1 polymer ?
#
loop_
_entity_poly.entity_id
_entity_poly.type
_entity_poly.pdbx_seq_one_letter_code
_entity_poly.pdbx_strand_id
1 'polypeptide(L)'
;MEDKKVILEVKDLKKYFPLGKGKLDKNKKYVKAVDGVSFKLYEGETLGLVGESGCGKSTLGRAILRLHEPTSGEVHFNGEDILKKNRKEMRKLREEMQIIFQDPYSSLNPRMNVYNILSEPLVAHGYYKKGDELKQYILNLMEKCGLPPYYCYRYPHQFSGGQRQRIGIARSLALDPSFIVCDEPVSALDVSIQSQIINLMMDMQEERKISYIFISHDLSVVKHISNRVGVMYLGSLVELADKDEIYENPQHPYTKALMAAIPKPDPTQRSSIDRKSVV
;
A
#
# COMPACT_ATOMS: atom_id res chain seq x y z
N MET A 1 1.04 16.42 -23.24
CA MET A 1 1.04 15.44 -22.12
C MET A 1 1.88 14.30 -22.61
N GLU A 2 3.04 14.05 -21.99
CA GLU A 2 3.81 12.85 -22.30
C GLU A 2 2.92 11.62 -22.06
N ASP A 3 2.96 10.67 -22.99
CA ASP A 3 2.25 9.38 -22.86
C ASP A 3 2.85 8.58 -21.68
N LYS A 4 2.33 8.85 -20.48
CA LYS A 4 2.78 8.12 -19.28
C LYS A 4 2.36 6.66 -19.43
N LYS A 5 3.31 5.75 -19.33
CA LYS A 5 3.07 4.30 -19.41
C LYS A 5 2.17 3.86 -18.25
N VAL A 6 1.06 3.18 -18.59
CA VAL A 6 0.17 2.57 -17.58
C VAL A 6 0.80 1.27 -17.09
N ILE A 7 1.11 1.20 -15.79
CA ILE A 7 1.63 -0.03 -15.18
C ILE A 7 0.52 -0.91 -14.61
N LEU A 8 -0.54 -0.29 -14.06
CA LEU A 8 -1.69 -0.99 -13.51
C LEU A 8 -2.99 -0.35 -14.01
N GLU A 9 -3.93 -1.17 -14.48
CA GLU A 9 -5.29 -0.75 -14.83
C GLU A 9 -6.29 -1.65 -14.11
N VAL A 10 -7.17 -1.04 -13.33
CA VAL A 10 -8.25 -1.71 -12.59
C VAL A 10 -9.57 -1.32 -13.22
N LYS A 11 -10.44 -2.31 -13.55
CA LYS A 11 -11.74 -2.11 -14.20
C LYS A 11 -12.85 -2.82 -13.44
N ASP A 12 -13.84 -2.05 -12.99
CA ASP A 12 -15.06 -2.51 -12.31
C ASP A 12 -14.77 -3.59 -11.23
N LEU A 13 -13.68 -3.40 -10.48
CA LEU A 13 -13.23 -4.39 -9.49
C LEU A 13 -14.20 -4.45 -8.33
N LYS A 14 -14.65 -5.68 -7.98
CA LYS A 14 -15.56 -5.95 -6.88
C LYS A 14 -15.00 -7.00 -5.96
N LYS A 15 -15.12 -6.76 -4.66
CA LYS A 15 -14.84 -7.75 -3.63
C LYS A 15 -15.94 -7.75 -2.58
N TYR A 16 -16.69 -8.83 -2.54
CA TYR A 16 -17.81 -9.04 -1.62
C TYR A 16 -17.49 -10.18 -0.66
N PHE A 17 -17.77 -9.97 0.62
CA PHE A 17 -17.65 -10.99 1.64
C PHE A 17 -19.03 -11.46 2.08
N PRO A 18 -19.32 -12.76 2.11
CA PRO A 18 -20.61 -13.25 2.55
C PRO A 18 -20.80 -13.03 4.05
N LEU A 19 -21.98 -12.55 4.44
CA LEU A 19 -22.42 -12.47 5.83
C LEU A 19 -23.09 -13.78 6.22
N GLY A 20 -22.60 -14.43 7.28
CA GLY A 20 -23.17 -15.67 7.80
C GLY A 20 -22.40 -16.94 7.37
N LYS A 21 -22.55 -18.01 8.17
CA LYS A 21 -21.81 -19.28 8.04
C LYS A 21 -22.53 -20.36 7.22
N GLY A 22 -23.74 -20.11 6.72
CA GLY A 22 -24.55 -21.12 6.03
C GLY A 22 -24.25 -21.23 4.53
N LYS A 23 -23.74 -22.38 4.07
CA LYS A 23 -23.56 -22.66 2.62
C LYS A 23 -24.89 -22.76 1.86
N LEU A 24 -26.02 -22.94 2.52
CA LEU A 24 -27.34 -23.25 1.96
C LEU A 24 -28.37 -22.10 2.05
N ASP A 25 -27.95 -20.92 2.56
CA ASP A 25 -28.87 -19.78 2.67
C ASP A 25 -29.10 -19.13 1.30
N LYS A 26 -30.33 -19.25 0.77
CA LYS A 26 -30.72 -18.64 -0.52
C LYS A 26 -30.70 -17.10 -0.49
N ASN A 27 -30.73 -16.48 0.70
CA ASN A 27 -30.72 -15.02 0.89
C ASN A 27 -29.38 -14.52 1.44
N LYS A 28 -28.26 -14.96 0.88
CA LYS A 28 -26.93 -14.50 1.32
C LYS A 28 -26.81 -13.00 1.22
N LYS A 29 -26.64 -12.34 2.37
CA LYS A 29 -26.22 -10.95 2.44
C LYS A 29 -24.70 -10.87 2.26
N TYR A 30 -24.23 -9.81 1.65
CA TYR A 30 -22.81 -9.57 1.41
C TYR A 30 -22.39 -8.21 1.92
N VAL A 31 -21.18 -8.14 2.49
CA VAL A 31 -20.47 -6.86 2.69
C VAL A 31 -19.76 -6.56 1.38
N LYS A 32 -20.12 -5.47 0.74
CA LYS A 32 -19.52 -4.96 -0.47
C LYS A 32 -18.29 -4.13 -0.11
N ALA A 33 -17.18 -4.79 0.20
CA ALA A 33 -15.98 -4.11 0.66
C ALA A 33 -15.29 -3.31 -0.46
N VAL A 34 -15.41 -3.76 -1.71
CA VAL A 34 -15.04 -3.03 -2.94
C VAL A 34 -16.17 -3.22 -3.92
N ASP A 35 -16.73 -2.14 -4.46
CA ASP A 35 -17.91 -2.16 -5.31
C ASP A 35 -17.72 -1.27 -6.56
N GLY A 36 -17.18 -1.86 -7.64
CA GLY A 36 -17.07 -1.21 -8.95
C GLY A 36 -15.93 -0.19 -9.06
N VAL A 37 -14.79 -0.44 -8.43
CA VAL A 37 -13.63 0.48 -8.47
C VAL A 37 -12.90 0.36 -9.79
N SER A 38 -12.64 1.52 -10.44
CA SER A 38 -11.88 1.62 -11.68
C SER A 38 -10.89 2.78 -11.63
N PHE A 39 -9.62 2.53 -11.98
CA PHE A 39 -8.58 3.56 -12.12
C PHE A 39 -7.39 3.02 -12.89
N LYS A 40 -6.47 3.93 -13.24
CA LYS A 40 -5.15 3.62 -13.81
C LYS A 40 -4.06 4.17 -12.89
N LEU A 41 -2.95 3.44 -12.79
CA LEU A 41 -1.71 3.87 -12.15
C LEU A 41 -0.61 3.92 -13.22
N TYR A 42 0.17 4.98 -13.21
CA TYR A 42 1.25 5.19 -14.16
C TYR A 42 2.61 4.80 -13.56
N GLU A 43 3.57 4.50 -14.43
CA GLU A 43 4.93 4.14 -14.02
C GLU A 43 5.59 5.27 -13.23
N GLY A 44 6.16 4.95 -12.05
CA GLY A 44 6.77 5.91 -11.13
C GLY A 44 5.79 6.84 -10.43
N GLU A 45 4.47 6.57 -10.52
CA GLU A 45 3.43 7.35 -9.84
C GLU A 45 3.15 6.81 -8.43
N THR A 46 2.86 7.71 -7.49
CA THR A 46 2.19 7.40 -6.24
C THR A 46 0.72 7.82 -6.30
N LEU A 47 -0.18 6.83 -6.26
CA LEU A 47 -1.61 7.04 -6.08
C LEU A 47 -1.96 6.90 -4.59
N GLY A 48 -2.30 8.00 -3.93
CA GLY A 48 -2.81 8.00 -2.57
C GLY A 48 -4.26 7.51 -2.52
N LEU A 49 -4.58 6.59 -1.62
CA LEU A 49 -5.97 6.18 -1.35
C LEU A 49 -6.37 6.59 0.06
N VAL A 50 -7.37 7.45 0.16
CA VAL A 50 -7.87 8.00 1.43
C VAL A 50 -9.34 7.67 1.65
N GLY A 51 -9.81 7.82 2.89
CA GLY A 51 -11.19 7.57 3.31
C GLY A 51 -11.24 7.01 4.73
N GLU A 52 -12.43 6.90 5.31
CA GLU A 52 -12.61 6.40 6.67
C GLU A 52 -12.12 4.96 6.86
N SER A 53 -11.84 4.58 8.11
CA SER A 53 -11.50 3.19 8.45
C SER A 53 -12.67 2.27 8.06
N GLY A 54 -12.35 1.13 7.44
CA GLY A 54 -13.36 0.17 7.00
C GLY A 54 -14.02 0.48 5.64
N CYS A 55 -13.70 1.60 4.95
CA CYS A 55 -14.30 1.92 3.65
C CYS A 55 -13.82 1.04 2.48
N GLY A 56 -12.87 0.11 2.71
CA GLY A 56 -12.44 -0.87 1.70
C GLY A 56 -11.03 -0.72 1.13
N LYS A 57 -10.24 0.31 1.52
CA LYS A 57 -8.89 0.60 0.99
C LYS A 57 -7.93 -0.60 1.03
N SER A 58 -7.71 -1.18 2.20
CA SER A 58 -6.85 -2.35 2.37
C SER A 58 -7.38 -3.58 1.62
N THR A 59 -8.71 -3.72 1.54
CA THR A 59 -9.34 -4.80 0.76
C THR A 59 -9.06 -4.61 -0.73
N LEU A 60 -9.14 -3.37 -1.23
CA LEU A 60 -8.82 -3.04 -2.63
C LEU A 60 -7.36 -3.39 -2.95
N GLY A 61 -6.40 -2.95 -2.15
CA GLY A 61 -4.99 -3.27 -2.34
C GLY A 61 -4.72 -4.78 -2.35
N ARG A 62 -5.33 -5.52 -1.41
CA ARG A 62 -5.20 -6.98 -1.34
C ARG A 62 -5.91 -7.70 -2.49
N ALA A 63 -7.00 -7.15 -3.01
CA ALA A 63 -7.69 -7.70 -4.18
C ALA A 63 -6.87 -7.49 -5.47
N ILE A 64 -6.24 -6.33 -5.64
CA ILE A 64 -5.33 -6.04 -6.75
C ILE A 64 -4.16 -7.03 -6.77
N LEU A 65 -3.57 -7.34 -5.62
CA LEU A 65 -2.47 -8.32 -5.51
C LEU A 65 -2.94 -9.79 -5.51
N ARG A 66 -4.24 -10.05 -5.66
CA ARG A 66 -4.84 -11.40 -5.52
C ARG A 66 -4.44 -12.11 -4.23
N LEU A 67 -4.29 -11.36 -3.13
CA LEU A 67 -4.26 -11.91 -1.77
C LEU A 67 -5.68 -12.23 -1.30
N HIS A 68 -6.67 -11.47 -1.81
CA HIS A 68 -8.08 -11.79 -1.77
C HIS A 68 -8.57 -11.92 -3.21
N GLU A 69 -9.06 -13.11 -3.59
CA GLU A 69 -9.64 -13.27 -4.93
C GLU A 69 -10.82 -12.31 -5.11
N PRO A 70 -10.82 -11.46 -6.16
CA PRO A 70 -11.94 -10.60 -6.49
C PRO A 70 -13.23 -11.38 -6.73
N THR A 71 -14.37 -10.73 -6.53
CA THR A 71 -15.67 -11.29 -6.88
C THR A 71 -15.95 -11.16 -8.38
N SER A 72 -15.56 -10.02 -8.96
CA SER A 72 -15.61 -9.72 -10.40
C SER A 72 -14.75 -8.51 -10.74
N GLY A 73 -14.65 -8.18 -12.01
CA GLY A 73 -13.85 -7.09 -12.55
C GLY A 73 -12.57 -7.59 -13.21
N GLU A 74 -11.69 -6.67 -13.58
CA GLU A 74 -10.41 -6.95 -14.22
C GLU A 74 -9.29 -6.18 -13.54
N VAL A 75 -8.08 -6.79 -13.50
CA VAL A 75 -6.86 -6.15 -13.05
C VAL A 75 -5.76 -6.45 -14.07
N HIS A 76 -5.33 -5.42 -14.79
CA HIS A 76 -4.25 -5.53 -15.76
C HIS A 76 -2.96 -4.95 -15.19
N PHE A 77 -1.93 -5.75 -15.15
CA PHE A 77 -0.58 -5.34 -14.77
C PHE A 77 0.35 -5.49 -15.97
N ASN A 78 1.04 -4.41 -16.36
CA ASN A 78 1.83 -4.34 -17.59
C ASN A 78 1.03 -4.79 -18.83
N GLY A 79 -0.27 -4.48 -18.89
CA GLY A 79 -1.18 -4.83 -19.99
C GLY A 79 -1.76 -6.25 -19.95
N GLU A 80 -1.34 -7.11 -19.00
CA GLU A 80 -1.82 -8.47 -18.87
C GLU A 80 -2.85 -8.62 -17.74
N ASP A 81 -4.01 -9.24 -18.02
CA ASP A 81 -5.02 -9.52 -17.00
C ASP A 81 -4.52 -10.58 -16.01
N ILE A 82 -4.18 -10.15 -14.80
CA ILE A 82 -3.62 -11.02 -13.77
C ILE A 82 -4.67 -11.95 -13.15
N LEU A 83 -5.96 -11.66 -13.28
CA LEU A 83 -7.01 -12.53 -12.74
C LEU A 83 -7.14 -13.83 -13.52
N LYS A 84 -6.71 -13.85 -14.79
CA LYS A 84 -6.67 -15.04 -15.63
C LYS A 84 -5.43 -15.90 -15.44
N LYS A 85 -4.43 -15.40 -14.72
CA LYS A 85 -3.15 -16.10 -14.51
C LYS A 85 -3.31 -17.28 -13.56
N ASN A 86 -2.63 -18.38 -13.87
CA ASN A 86 -2.55 -19.55 -13.00
C ASN A 86 -1.59 -19.29 -11.82
N ARG A 87 -1.53 -20.23 -10.87
CA ARG A 87 -0.74 -20.09 -9.64
C ARG A 87 0.77 -19.93 -9.90
N LYS A 88 1.31 -20.58 -10.95
CA LYS A 88 2.74 -20.51 -11.30
C LYS A 88 3.08 -19.15 -11.90
N GLU A 89 2.22 -18.64 -12.79
CA GLU A 89 2.38 -17.31 -13.38
C GLU A 89 2.24 -16.21 -12.33
N MET A 90 1.25 -16.31 -11.43
CA MET A 90 1.11 -15.38 -10.31
C MET A 90 2.32 -15.37 -9.38
N ARG A 91 2.96 -16.52 -9.15
CA ARG A 91 4.19 -16.56 -8.36
C ARG A 91 5.30 -15.72 -8.99
N LYS A 92 5.43 -15.74 -10.32
CA LYS A 92 6.40 -14.91 -11.05
C LYS A 92 6.02 -13.42 -10.96
N LEU A 93 4.75 -13.08 -11.19
CA LEU A 93 4.27 -11.68 -11.08
C LEU A 93 4.47 -11.07 -9.69
N ARG A 94 4.43 -11.89 -8.63
CA ARG A 94 4.70 -11.43 -7.26
C ARG A 94 6.14 -10.98 -7.02
N GLU A 95 7.06 -11.23 -7.93
CA GLU A 95 8.39 -10.63 -7.90
C GLU A 95 8.32 -9.13 -8.18
N GLU A 96 7.45 -8.73 -9.10
CA GLU A 96 7.25 -7.33 -9.52
C GLU A 96 6.19 -6.59 -8.70
N MET A 97 5.28 -7.33 -8.03
CA MET A 97 4.14 -6.78 -7.28
C MET A 97 4.27 -7.12 -5.80
N GLN A 98 4.59 -6.15 -4.97
CA GLN A 98 4.87 -6.36 -3.55
C GLN A 98 3.86 -5.61 -2.64
N ILE A 99 3.91 -5.90 -1.35
CA ILE A 99 3.08 -5.24 -0.33
C ILE A 99 3.91 -4.88 0.90
N ILE A 100 3.70 -3.67 1.42
CA ILE A 100 4.14 -3.25 2.75
C ILE A 100 2.89 -3.24 3.63
N PHE A 101 2.91 -4.03 4.71
CA PHE A 101 1.76 -4.20 5.61
C PHE A 101 1.70 -3.12 6.69
N GLN A 102 0.49 -2.87 7.17
CA GLN A 102 0.16 -1.92 8.24
C GLN A 102 0.87 -2.25 9.56
N ASP A 103 0.88 -3.52 9.96
CA ASP A 103 1.50 -3.95 11.20
C ASP A 103 2.87 -4.59 10.93
N PRO A 104 3.97 -3.87 11.25
CA PRO A 104 5.30 -4.41 11.06
C PRO A 104 5.62 -5.58 12.01
N TYR A 105 4.84 -5.75 13.09
CA TYR A 105 5.03 -6.83 14.05
C TYR A 105 4.58 -8.17 13.47
N SER A 106 3.34 -8.22 12.98
CA SER A 106 2.75 -9.45 12.44
C SER A 106 3.28 -9.80 11.05
N SER A 107 3.87 -8.82 10.34
CA SER A 107 4.40 -9.02 8.99
C SER A 107 5.74 -9.75 8.94
N LEU A 108 6.49 -9.78 10.02
CA LEU A 108 7.81 -10.41 10.11
C LEU A 108 7.74 -11.71 10.91
N ASN A 109 8.35 -12.78 10.40
CA ASN A 109 8.42 -14.04 11.13
C ASN A 109 9.35 -13.87 12.35
N PRO A 110 8.84 -13.98 13.62
CA PRO A 110 9.63 -13.71 14.81
C PRO A 110 10.74 -14.73 15.07
N ARG A 111 10.70 -15.88 14.38
CA ARG A 111 11.71 -16.96 14.48
C ARG A 111 12.86 -16.81 13.49
N MET A 112 12.80 -15.81 12.59
CA MET A 112 13.82 -15.52 11.60
C MET A 112 14.58 -14.26 11.99
N ASN A 113 15.91 -14.25 11.79
CA ASN A 113 16.68 -13.02 11.88
C ASN A 113 16.52 -12.17 10.61
N VAL A 114 17.02 -10.94 10.63
CA VAL A 114 16.88 -9.99 9.49
C VAL A 114 17.47 -10.59 8.21
N TYR A 115 18.66 -11.21 8.29
CA TYR A 115 19.27 -11.86 7.11
C TYR A 115 18.33 -12.89 6.47
N ASN A 116 17.74 -13.77 7.27
CA ASN A 116 16.83 -14.79 6.76
C ASN A 116 15.54 -14.20 6.19
N ILE A 117 14.99 -13.16 6.82
CA ILE A 117 13.79 -12.46 6.35
C ILE A 117 14.03 -11.82 4.96
N LEU A 118 15.19 -11.19 4.77
CA LEU A 118 15.52 -10.52 3.51
C LEU A 118 16.00 -11.50 2.43
N SER A 119 16.65 -12.59 2.81
CA SER A 119 17.15 -13.59 1.88
C SER A 119 16.09 -14.57 1.37
N GLU A 120 15.03 -14.81 2.17
CA GLU A 120 13.99 -15.78 1.84
C GLU A 120 13.37 -15.56 0.45
N PRO A 121 12.88 -14.36 0.08
CA PRO A 121 12.30 -14.12 -1.23
C PRO A 121 13.32 -14.33 -2.37
N LEU A 122 14.55 -13.89 -2.19
CA LEU A 122 15.62 -14.02 -3.19
C LEU A 122 15.97 -15.47 -3.48
N VAL A 123 16.10 -16.29 -2.44
CA VAL A 123 16.38 -17.74 -2.57
C VAL A 123 15.15 -18.48 -3.09
N ALA A 124 13.95 -18.14 -2.63
CA ALA A 124 12.70 -18.79 -3.05
C ALA A 124 12.40 -18.58 -4.54
N HIS A 125 12.78 -17.44 -5.11
CA HIS A 125 12.64 -17.13 -6.53
C HIS A 125 13.88 -17.49 -7.36
N GLY A 126 14.97 -17.97 -6.72
CA GLY A 126 16.14 -18.49 -7.40
C GLY A 126 17.14 -17.42 -7.91
N TYR A 127 17.03 -16.18 -7.43
CA TYR A 127 17.96 -15.09 -7.79
C TYR A 127 19.35 -15.31 -7.23
N TYR A 128 19.43 -15.86 -6.01
CA TYR A 128 20.69 -16.12 -5.34
C TYR A 128 20.73 -17.53 -4.73
N LYS A 129 21.91 -18.13 -4.74
CA LYS A 129 22.25 -19.24 -3.84
C LYS A 129 22.78 -18.68 -2.53
N LYS A 130 22.66 -19.46 -1.44
CA LYS A 130 23.26 -19.05 -0.15
C LYS A 130 24.78 -18.93 -0.32
N GLY A 131 25.34 -17.80 0.11
CA GLY A 131 26.77 -17.51 -0.02
C GLY A 131 27.08 -16.03 0.21
N ASP A 132 28.33 -15.66 -0.03
CA ASP A 132 28.83 -14.30 0.23
C ASP A 132 28.18 -13.24 -0.67
N GLU A 133 27.86 -13.58 -1.91
CA GLU A 133 27.18 -12.67 -2.86
C GLU A 133 25.81 -12.25 -2.35
N LEU A 134 25.00 -13.22 -1.92
CA LEU A 134 23.69 -12.94 -1.29
C LEU A 134 23.85 -12.10 -0.02
N LYS A 135 24.85 -12.42 0.81
CA LYS A 135 25.11 -11.66 2.02
C LYS A 135 25.45 -10.21 1.72
N GLN A 136 26.33 -9.96 0.74
CA GLN A 136 26.69 -8.60 0.34
C GLN A 136 25.50 -7.82 -0.21
N TYR A 137 24.65 -8.45 -1.02
CA TYR A 137 23.43 -7.85 -1.52
C TYR A 137 22.50 -7.40 -0.37
N ILE A 138 22.30 -8.29 0.63
CA ILE A 138 21.45 -7.99 1.78
C ILE A 138 22.02 -6.86 2.63
N LEU A 139 23.32 -6.83 2.89
CA LEU A 139 23.95 -5.76 3.63
C LEU A 139 23.76 -4.39 2.93
N ASN A 140 23.98 -4.34 1.62
CA ASN A 140 23.76 -3.12 0.83
C ASN A 140 22.27 -2.69 0.85
N LEU A 141 21.33 -3.65 0.76
CA LEU A 141 19.90 -3.35 0.85
C LEU A 141 19.52 -2.81 2.24
N MET A 142 20.09 -3.36 3.30
CA MET A 142 19.90 -2.86 4.67
C MET A 142 20.39 -1.42 4.80
N GLU A 143 21.58 -1.11 4.32
CA GLU A 143 22.15 0.26 4.36
C GLU A 143 21.25 1.24 3.61
N LYS A 144 20.78 0.91 2.40
CA LYS A 144 19.82 1.72 1.64
C LYS A 144 18.53 2.00 2.41
N CYS A 145 18.08 1.05 3.21
CA CYS A 145 16.89 1.21 4.07
C CYS A 145 17.20 1.87 5.44
N GLY A 146 18.43 2.35 5.65
CA GLY A 146 18.85 2.99 6.90
C GLY A 146 18.95 2.00 8.08
N LEU A 147 19.26 0.74 7.79
CA LEU A 147 19.49 -0.32 8.77
C LEU A 147 20.99 -0.64 8.84
N PRO A 148 21.66 -0.42 9.97
CA PRO A 148 23.07 -0.75 10.12
C PRO A 148 23.36 -2.24 9.84
N PRO A 149 24.44 -2.61 9.13
CA PRO A 149 24.80 -3.98 8.77
C PRO A 149 24.93 -4.93 9.96
N TYR A 150 25.37 -4.46 11.14
CA TYR A 150 25.50 -5.28 12.34
C TYR A 150 24.16 -5.74 12.93
N TYR A 151 23.02 -5.24 12.41
CA TYR A 151 21.68 -5.73 12.74
C TYR A 151 21.30 -7.01 11.97
N CYS A 152 22.07 -7.43 11.02
CA CYS A 152 21.78 -8.53 10.09
C CYS A 152 21.35 -9.83 10.77
N TYR A 153 21.93 -10.16 11.92
CA TYR A 153 21.63 -11.40 12.65
C TYR A 153 20.69 -11.22 13.85
N ARG A 154 20.16 -10.01 14.06
CA ARG A 154 19.17 -9.75 15.11
C ARG A 154 17.78 -10.23 14.69
N TYR A 155 16.94 -10.49 15.68
CA TYR A 155 15.55 -10.95 15.53
C TYR A 155 14.56 -9.77 15.65
N PRO A 156 13.35 -9.86 15.01
CA PRO A 156 12.37 -8.76 14.99
C PRO A 156 12.03 -8.18 16.36
N HIS A 157 11.96 -9.00 17.41
CA HIS A 157 11.65 -8.54 18.76
C HIS A 157 12.71 -7.61 19.39
N GLN A 158 13.92 -7.54 18.81
CA GLN A 158 15.03 -6.69 19.26
C GLN A 158 15.03 -5.29 18.62
N PHE A 159 13.99 -4.95 17.84
CA PHE A 159 13.89 -3.71 17.09
C PHE A 159 12.72 -2.85 17.54
N SER A 160 12.85 -1.52 17.38
CA SER A 160 11.74 -0.57 17.51
C SER A 160 10.72 -0.74 16.37
N GLY A 161 9.53 -0.15 16.52
CA GLY A 161 8.50 -0.17 15.48
C GLY A 161 9.01 0.36 14.13
N GLY A 162 9.68 1.51 14.12
CA GLY A 162 10.25 2.11 12.90
C GLY A 162 11.35 1.26 12.26
N GLN A 163 12.20 0.61 13.07
CA GLN A 163 13.21 -0.30 12.55
C GLN A 163 12.59 -1.56 11.93
N ARG A 164 11.53 -2.12 12.53
CA ARG A 164 10.79 -3.24 11.94
C ARG A 164 10.12 -2.83 10.63
N GLN A 165 9.57 -1.63 10.57
CA GLN A 165 9.00 -1.10 9.33
C GLN A 165 10.06 -1.00 8.23
N ARG A 166 11.27 -0.51 8.53
CA ARG A 166 12.39 -0.50 7.59
C ARG A 166 12.80 -1.91 7.12
N ILE A 167 12.74 -2.92 8.00
CA ILE A 167 12.96 -4.33 7.62
C ILE A 167 11.85 -4.80 6.67
N GLY A 168 10.58 -4.46 6.94
CA GLY A 168 9.45 -4.77 6.05
C GLY A 168 9.57 -4.11 4.67
N ILE A 169 10.01 -2.85 4.63
CA ILE A 169 10.31 -2.13 3.37
C ILE A 169 11.47 -2.81 2.65
N ALA A 170 12.60 -3.07 3.32
CA ALA A 170 13.73 -3.77 2.73
C ALA A 170 13.33 -5.13 2.13
N ARG A 171 12.46 -5.89 2.82
CA ARG A 171 11.94 -7.16 2.32
C ARG A 171 11.13 -6.98 1.03
N SER A 172 10.26 -5.97 0.96
CA SER A 172 9.48 -5.69 -0.26
C SER A 172 10.35 -5.24 -1.42
N LEU A 173 11.47 -4.55 -1.14
CA LEU A 173 12.42 -4.07 -2.14
C LEU A 173 13.43 -5.14 -2.58
N ALA A 174 13.52 -6.27 -1.88
CA ALA A 174 14.55 -7.29 -2.12
C ALA A 174 14.49 -7.88 -3.54
N LEU A 175 13.30 -7.99 -4.14
CA LEU A 175 13.08 -8.52 -5.49
C LEU A 175 13.09 -7.45 -6.59
N ASP A 176 13.43 -6.20 -6.24
CA ASP A 176 13.42 -5.04 -7.14
C ASP A 176 12.07 -4.84 -7.87
N PRO A 177 10.96 -4.68 -7.13
CA PRO A 177 9.63 -4.62 -7.70
C PRO A 177 9.38 -3.31 -8.44
N SER A 178 8.51 -3.35 -9.45
CA SER A 178 8.02 -2.17 -10.17
C SER A 178 6.74 -1.56 -9.56
N PHE A 179 6.05 -2.33 -8.70
CA PHE A 179 4.80 -1.91 -8.06
C PHE A 179 4.69 -2.39 -6.61
N ILE A 180 4.32 -1.49 -5.71
CA ILE A 180 4.11 -1.80 -4.29
C ILE A 180 2.78 -1.21 -3.80
N VAL A 181 1.98 -2.05 -3.13
CA VAL A 181 0.86 -1.58 -2.31
C VAL A 181 1.36 -1.31 -0.89
N CYS A 182 1.20 -0.09 -0.41
CA CYS A 182 1.57 0.34 0.93
C CYS A 182 0.29 0.46 1.78
N ASP A 183 -0.01 -0.57 2.56
CA ASP A 183 -1.22 -0.66 3.39
C ASP A 183 -0.94 -0.03 4.76
N GLU A 184 -1.22 1.28 4.91
CA GLU A 184 -0.97 2.09 6.11
C GLU A 184 0.46 1.98 6.68
N PRO A 185 1.51 2.17 5.87
CA PRO A 185 2.89 1.79 6.23
C PRO A 185 3.49 2.58 7.39
N VAL A 186 2.86 3.67 7.82
CA VAL A 186 3.39 4.56 8.87
C VAL A 186 2.41 4.81 10.02
N SER A 187 1.21 4.23 10.00
CA SER A 187 0.12 4.53 10.94
C SER A 187 0.45 4.24 12.41
N ALA A 188 1.35 3.28 12.67
CA ALA A 188 1.75 2.86 14.02
C ALA A 188 3.06 3.50 14.50
N LEU A 189 3.54 4.55 13.83
CA LEU A 189 4.85 5.16 14.11
C LEU A 189 4.72 6.61 14.58
N ASP A 190 5.71 7.09 15.34
CA ASP A 190 5.83 8.48 15.73
C ASP A 190 6.05 9.40 14.53
N VAL A 191 5.59 10.64 14.57
CA VAL A 191 5.64 11.62 13.46
C VAL A 191 7.05 11.78 12.88
N SER A 192 8.09 11.83 13.73
CA SER A 192 9.47 11.96 13.27
C SER A 192 9.95 10.72 12.49
N ILE A 193 9.53 9.53 12.91
CA ILE A 193 9.84 8.28 12.22
C ILE A 193 9.02 8.13 10.95
N GLN A 194 7.74 8.57 10.96
CA GLN A 194 6.90 8.60 9.75
C GLN A 194 7.59 9.38 8.63
N SER A 195 8.05 10.62 8.92
CA SER A 195 8.75 11.46 7.94
C SER A 195 9.98 10.78 7.35
N GLN A 196 10.77 10.09 8.17
CA GLN A 196 11.95 9.35 7.71
C GLN A 196 11.58 8.17 6.79
N ILE A 197 10.50 7.45 7.11
CA ILE A 197 10.02 6.34 6.28
C ILE A 197 9.47 6.85 4.94
N ILE A 198 8.71 7.95 4.96
CA ILE A 198 8.17 8.54 3.74
C ILE A 198 9.30 9.02 2.81
N ASN A 199 10.30 9.72 3.35
CA ASN A 199 11.45 10.13 2.57
C ASN A 199 12.20 8.94 1.97
N LEU A 200 12.45 7.88 2.76
CA LEU A 200 13.04 6.64 2.25
C LEU A 200 12.24 6.06 1.07
N MET A 201 10.90 6.04 1.17
CA MET A 201 10.04 5.52 0.10
C MET A 201 10.10 6.40 -1.16
N MET A 202 10.16 7.73 -1.00
CA MET A 202 10.30 8.67 -2.11
C MET A 202 11.67 8.54 -2.80
N ASP A 203 12.77 8.41 -2.02
CA ASP A 203 14.10 8.17 -2.55
C ASP A 203 14.17 6.87 -3.36
N MET A 204 13.57 5.79 -2.85
CA MET A 204 13.49 4.50 -3.55
C MET A 204 12.63 4.60 -4.82
N GLN A 205 11.55 5.38 -4.79
CA GLN A 205 10.72 5.63 -5.96
C GLN A 205 11.52 6.35 -7.06
N GLU A 206 12.24 7.39 -6.71
CA GLU A 206 13.05 8.15 -7.65
C GLU A 206 14.19 7.30 -8.25
N GLU A 207 14.92 6.55 -7.39
CA GLU A 207 16.04 5.68 -7.81
C GLU A 207 15.58 4.54 -8.74
N ARG A 208 14.44 3.90 -8.42
CA ARG A 208 14.03 2.63 -9.05
C ARG A 208 12.76 2.72 -9.91
N LYS A 209 12.16 3.91 -10.01
CA LYS A 209 10.89 4.14 -10.73
C LYS A 209 9.73 3.26 -10.23
N ILE A 210 9.70 2.96 -8.94
CA ILE A 210 8.65 2.15 -8.32
C ILE A 210 7.34 2.94 -8.34
N SER A 211 6.23 2.26 -8.66
CA SER A 211 4.89 2.83 -8.58
C SER A 211 4.23 2.39 -7.28
N TYR A 212 3.57 3.32 -6.57
CA TYR A 212 2.91 3.03 -5.29
C TYR A 212 1.40 3.21 -5.36
N ILE A 213 0.65 2.30 -4.72
CA ILE A 213 -0.66 2.61 -4.16
C ILE A 213 -0.43 2.82 -2.65
N PHE A 214 -0.57 4.06 -2.20
CA PHE A 214 -0.30 4.46 -0.83
C PHE A 214 -1.61 4.66 -0.06
N ILE A 215 -1.96 3.70 0.78
CA ILE A 215 -3.17 3.71 1.62
C ILE A 215 -2.83 4.36 2.95
N SER A 216 -3.58 5.40 3.33
CA SER A 216 -3.46 6.02 4.64
C SER A 216 -4.78 6.68 5.05
N HIS A 217 -4.96 6.85 6.35
CA HIS A 217 -5.99 7.73 6.93
C HIS A 217 -5.44 9.12 7.28
N ASP A 218 -4.10 9.31 7.26
CA ASP A 218 -3.46 10.62 7.45
C ASP A 218 -3.35 11.35 6.10
N LEU A 219 -4.21 12.35 5.95
CA LEU A 219 -4.30 13.16 4.74
C LEU A 219 -3.06 14.02 4.51
N SER A 220 -2.36 14.43 5.56
CA SER A 220 -1.13 15.23 5.45
C SER A 220 0.01 14.41 4.86
N VAL A 221 0.15 13.17 5.29
CA VAL A 221 1.11 12.21 4.73
C VAL A 221 0.79 11.94 3.27
N VAL A 222 -0.48 11.68 2.94
CA VAL A 222 -0.89 11.42 1.54
C VAL A 222 -0.62 12.63 0.64
N LYS A 223 -0.91 13.85 1.09
CA LYS A 223 -0.60 15.06 0.35
C LYS A 223 0.88 15.17 0.02
N HIS A 224 1.75 14.74 0.93
CA HIS A 224 3.20 14.85 0.75
C HIS A 224 3.74 13.85 -0.27
N ILE A 225 3.36 12.58 -0.20
CA ILE A 225 3.95 11.51 -1.04
C ILE A 225 3.25 11.32 -2.38
N SER A 226 1.96 11.68 -2.51
CA SER A 226 1.15 11.30 -3.67
C SER A 226 1.24 12.30 -4.82
N ASN A 227 1.08 11.79 -6.05
CA ASN A 227 0.86 12.59 -7.27
C ASN A 227 -0.63 12.82 -7.49
N ARG A 228 -1.43 11.75 -7.39
CA ARG A 228 -2.89 11.76 -7.47
C ARG A 228 -3.49 11.15 -6.24
N VAL A 229 -4.72 11.51 -5.91
CA VAL A 229 -5.44 10.99 -4.74
C VAL A 229 -6.80 10.47 -5.15
N GLY A 230 -7.09 9.25 -4.72
CA GLY A 230 -8.39 8.61 -4.82
C GLY A 230 -9.09 8.58 -3.46
N VAL A 231 -10.33 9.02 -3.41
CA VAL A 231 -11.15 9.05 -2.21
C VAL A 231 -12.12 7.87 -2.24
N MET A 232 -12.04 6.99 -1.25
CA MET A 232 -12.92 5.83 -1.12
C MET A 232 -13.98 6.06 -0.05
N TYR A 233 -15.24 5.74 -0.39
CA TYR A 233 -16.37 5.78 0.51
C TYR A 233 -17.25 4.55 0.29
N LEU A 234 -17.55 3.80 1.36
CA LEU A 234 -18.41 2.60 1.37
C LEU A 234 -18.14 1.61 0.21
N GLY A 235 -16.85 1.33 -0.03
CA GLY A 235 -16.41 0.37 -1.06
C GLY A 235 -16.24 0.95 -2.46
N SER A 236 -16.64 2.19 -2.71
CA SER A 236 -16.56 2.84 -4.02
C SER A 236 -15.50 3.92 -4.04
N LEU A 237 -14.88 4.15 -5.21
CA LEU A 237 -14.02 5.28 -5.47
C LEU A 237 -14.90 6.46 -5.91
N VAL A 238 -15.08 7.45 -5.05
CA VAL A 238 -16.04 8.55 -5.28
C VAL A 238 -15.41 9.76 -5.93
N GLU A 239 -14.09 9.92 -5.80
CA GLU A 239 -13.34 10.99 -6.44
C GLU A 239 -11.90 10.54 -6.71
N LEU A 240 -11.34 10.97 -7.85
CA LEU A 240 -9.96 10.70 -8.25
C LEU A 240 -9.45 11.87 -9.08
N ALA A 241 -8.45 12.58 -8.57
CA ALA A 241 -7.83 13.72 -9.28
C ALA A 241 -6.37 13.91 -8.83
N ASP A 242 -5.70 14.89 -9.42
CA ASP A 242 -4.40 15.35 -8.95
C ASP A 242 -4.51 15.81 -7.50
N LYS A 243 -3.44 15.62 -6.72
CA LYS A 243 -3.46 15.90 -5.29
C LYS A 243 -3.93 17.33 -4.99
N ASP A 244 -3.41 18.30 -5.74
CA ASP A 244 -3.74 19.71 -5.46
C ASP A 244 -5.22 19.99 -5.69
N GLU A 245 -5.85 19.40 -6.71
CA GLU A 245 -7.29 19.51 -6.93
C GLU A 245 -8.12 18.90 -5.80
N ILE A 246 -7.74 17.72 -5.31
CA ILE A 246 -8.45 17.07 -4.18
C ILE A 246 -8.37 17.91 -2.90
N TYR A 247 -7.23 18.56 -2.63
CA TYR A 247 -7.05 19.34 -1.39
C TYR A 247 -7.56 20.76 -1.49
N GLU A 248 -7.55 21.39 -2.66
CA GLU A 248 -7.92 22.80 -2.85
C GLU A 248 -9.36 22.97 -3.35
N ASN A 249 -9.82 22.08 -4.22
CA ASN A 249 -11.13 22.16 -4.89
C ASN A 249 -11.87 20.81 -4.94
N PRO A 250 -12.09 20.11 -3.82
CA PRO A 250 -12.80 18.84 -3.79
C PRO A 250 -14.23 19.00 -4.35
N GLN A 251 -14.67 18.05 -5.20
CA GLN A 251 -15.99 18.14 -5.82
C GLN A 251 -17.04 17.33 -5.06
N HIS A 252 -16.71 16.10 -4.68
CA HIS A 252 -17.67 15.23 -4.01
C HIS A 252 -17.96 15.70 -2.57
N PRO A 253 -19.22 15.69 -2.11
CA PRO A 253 -19.58 16.14 -0.76
C PRO A 253 -18.80 15.45 0.37
N TYR A 254 -18.58 14.14 0.25
CA TYR A 254 -17.78 13.38 1.20
C TYR A 254 -16.33 13.84 1.23
N THR A 255 -15.72 14.10 0.06
CA THR A 255 -14.35 14.63 -0.04
C THR A 255 -14.24 16.00 0.65
N LYS A 256 -15.22 16.88 0.42
CA LYS A 256 -15.30 18.19 1.11
C LYS A 256 -15.32 18.04 2.62
N ALA A 257 -16.14 17.13 3.13
CA ALA A 257 -16.22 16.85 4.57
C ALA A 257 -14.92 16.26 5.11
N LEU A 258 -14.30 15.35 4.37
CA LEU A 258 -13.03 14.71 4.73
C LEU A 258 -11.88 15.74 4.77
N MET A 259 -11.77 16.62 3.77
CA MET A 259 -10.75 17.68 3.72
C MET A 259 -10.96 18.75 4.78
N ALA A 260 -12.21 19.07 5.11
CA ALA A 260 -12.54 20.02 6.19
C ALA A 260 -12.17 19.51 7.59
N ALA A 261 -12.03 18.18 7.75
CA ALA A 261 -11.61 17.55 9.00
C ALA A 261 -10.09 17.60 9.24
N ILE A 262 -9.30 18.03 8.26
CA ILE A 262 -7.83 18.18 8.42
C ILE A 262 -7.56 19.30 9.43
N PRO A 263 -6.80 19.02 10.53
CA PRO A 263 -6.44 20.06 11.49
C PRO A 263 -5.59 21.14 10.81
N LYS A 264 -6.05 22.38 10.83
CA LYS A 264 -5.24 23.51 10.37
C LYS A 264 -4.27 23.90 11.48
N PRO A 265 -2.97 24.11 11.17
CA PRO A 265 -1.98 24.50 12.18
C PRO A 265 -2.24 25.87 12.80
N ASP A 266 -3.05 26.72 12.15
CA ASP A 266 -3.38 28.07 12.61
C ASP A 266 -4.53 28.03 13.63
N PRO A 267 -4.29 28.33 14.91
CA PRO A 267 -5.31 28.33 15.95
C PRO A 267 -6.38 29.41 15.75
N THR A 268 -6.14 30.42 14.90
CA THR A 268 -7.11 31.51 14.61
C THR A 268 -8.14 31.09 13.56
N GLN A 269 -7.89 30.04 12.80
CA GLN A 269 -8.77 29.51 11.74
C GLN A 269 -9.61 28.31 12.21
N ARG A 270 -9.99 28.25 13.49
CA ARG A 270 -10.94 27.24 13.97
C ARG A 270 -12.26 27.36 13.23
N SER A 271 -12.52 26.47 12.29
CA SER A 271 -13.84 26.34 11.68
C SER A 271 -14.82 25.88 12.76
N SER A 272 -15.93 26.63 12.93
CA SER A 272 -17.05 26.25 13.79
C SER A 272 -17.85 25.09 13.16
N ILE A 273 -17.22 23.95 12.95
CA ILE A 273 -17.95 22.73 12.57
C ILE A 273 -18.49 22.15 13.87
N ASP A 274 -19.78 22.39 14.07
CA ASP A 274 -20.55 21.86 15.19
C ASP A 274 -20.56 20.33 15.12
N ARG A 275 -19.95 19.66 16.12
CA ARG A 275 -19.88 18.19 16.22
C ARG A 275 -21.24 17.50 16.40
N LYS A 276 -22.35 18.24 16.30
CA LYS A 276 -23.72 17.75 16.54
C LYS A 276 -24.46 17.23 15.32
N SER A 277 -23.85 17.19 14.12
CA SER A 277 -24.57 16.82 12.89
C SER A 277 -24.10 15.50 12.24
N VAL A 278 -23.42 14.62 12.98
CA VAL A 278 -23.09 13.28 12.49
C VAL A 278 -23.56 12.26 13.52
N VAL A 279 -24.84 11.96 13.51
CA VAL A 279 -25.46 10.76 14.07
C VAL A 279 -26.31 10.12 12.98
#